data_fd1d09f9ba9a491bf6e33ea9252c4915
#
_entry.id   fd1d09f9ba9a491bf6e33ea9252c4915
#
_cell.length_a   1.000
_cell.length_b   1.000
_cell.length_c   1.000
_cell.angle_alpha   90.00
_cell.angle_beta   90.00
_cell.angle_gamma   90.00
#
_symmetry.space_group_name_H-M   'P 1'
#
loop_
_entity.id
_entity.type
_entity.pdbx_description
1 polymer ?
#
loop_
_entity_poly.entity_id
_entity_poly.type
_entity_poly.pdbx_seq_one_letter_code
_entity_poly.pdbx_strand_id
1 'polypeptide(L)'
;MKLIYNKTKIVSKILSKQNIDDTLKYRKIFYIAECPVKEGVLLLNTLTYELIFLSAAEAELLEEPDINIPNMRYLAENYFLVPEDFDDKKLAKQIINTRIQIQNIYTNPPLSFFVILTTTGCNARCFYCFERGAKVSNMTEQTAHDVAAFIEKKGADKVKLQWFGGEPLVNIKAIDIICNDLVKSNVNYTSIMVSNGYLLDEAVIKKAIDLWKLEKIQITLDGTEEVYNKVKDYVYKDASSPFIRVLKNIEKALKAGIQINIRLNMDEHNVDDLFELSKQLVERFGKYGNCYIYVVRLFDDTCSKIRDRAVNDRHKLIESSIRLQNYIDQNMPKFLIKDLPKSFGTPNTCMACSDTAVMIVPDGHLGKCEHFVDSDFYGSIYSDEIDVQKIIKYKDWETIVPECEHCELKSLCLHLKCCTGVPKHCDDIDKKAIKNRLDSKLKNIYNKFKETEKIDNI
;
A
#
# COMPACT_ATOMS: atom_id res chain seq x y z
N MET A 1 7.53 -27.88 -9.52
CA MET A 1 7.35 -26.43 -9.76
C MET A 1 5.86 -26.09 -9.84
N LYS A 2 5.43 -24.98 -9.25
CA LYS A 2 4.05 -24.45 -9.37
C LYS A 2 4.09 -22.98 -9.74
N LEU A 3 3.36 -22.57 -10.76
CA LEU A 3 3.17 -21.18 -11.14
C LEU A 3 2.07 -20.58 -10.29
N ILE A 4 2.39 -19.53 -9.51
CA ILE A 4 1.44 -18.82 -8.65
C ILE A 4 0.90 -17.59 -9.38
N TYR A 5 1.78 -16.79 -9.96
CA TYR A 5 1.43 -15.63 -10.80
C TYR A 5 2.23 -15.64 -12.09
N ASN A 6 1.53 -15.43 -13.19
CA ASN A 6 2.14 -15.21 -14.50
C ASN A 6 2.65 -13.77 -14.65
N LYS A 7 3.46 -13.52 -15.66
CA LYS A 7 3.93 -12.19 -16.08
C LYS A 7 2.76 -11.21 -16.14
N THR A 8 3.02 -9.96 -15.77
CA THR A 8 1.99 -8.93 -15.95
C THR A 8 1.67 -8.71 -17.42
N LYS A 9 0.43 -8.29 -17.75
CA LYS A 9 0.00 -8.03 -19.13
C LYS A 9 0.92 -7.05 -19.88
N ILE A 10 1.47 -6.05 -19.18
CA ILE A 10 2.40 -5.08 -19.76
C ILE A 10 3.69 -5.78 -20.15
N VAL A 11 4.27 -6.55 -19.23
CA VAL A 11 5.53 -7.27 -19.50
C VAL A 11 5.36 -8.31 -20.60
N SER A 12 4.24 -9.03 -20.64
CA SER A 12 3.96 -10.00 -21.71
C SER A 12 3.86 -9.37 -23.10
N LYS A 13 3.60 -8.06 -23.20
CA LYS A 13 3.58 -7.33 -24.48
C LYS A 13 4.97 -6.86 -24.92
N ILE A 14 5.91 -6.68 -24.00
CA ILE A 14 7.25 -6.12 -24.28
C ILE A 14 8.34 -7.18 -24.25
N LEU A 15 8.09 -8.33 -23.64
CA LEU A 15 9.07 -9.41 -23.47
C LEU A 15 8.50 -10.74 -23.94
N SER A 16 9.01 -11.23 -25.07
CA SER A 16 8.78 -12.59 -25.54
C SER A 16 9.50 -13.62 -24.66
N LYS A 17 9.24 -14.91 -24.86
CA LYS A 17 10.04 -15.98 -24.28
C LYS A 17 11.49 -15.88 -24.75
N GLN A 18 12.43 -16.28 -23.88
CA GLN A 18 13.84 -16.41 -24.23
C GLN A 18 14.02 -17.61 -25.17
N ASN A 19 14.81 -17.42 -26.23
CA ASN A 19 15.27 -18.56 -27.05
C ASN A 19 16.28 -19.34 -26.24
N ILE A 20 16.13 -20.66 -26.22
CA ILE A 20 17.00 -21.57 -25.50
C ILE A 20 18.03 -22.14 -26.45
N ASP A 21 19.30 -22.03 -26.04
CA ASP A 21 20.42 -22.71 -26.68
C ASP A 21 20.93 -23.80 -25.74
N ASP A 22 20.71 -25.04 -26.08
CA ASP A 22 21.01 -26.22 -25.27
C ASP A 22 22.53 -26.45 -25.11
N THR A 23 23.37 -25.67 -25.79
CA THR A 23 24.84 -25.77 -25.70
C THR A 23 25.43 -24.83 -24.67
N LEU A 24 24.62 -23.87 -24.14
CA LEU A 24 25.06 -22.87 -23.18
C LEU A 24 24.82 -23.34 -21.74
N LYS A 25 25.64 -22.84 -20.84
CA LYS A 25 25.40 -22.93 -19.41
C LYS A 25 24.49 -21.78 -18.96
N TYR A 26 23.64 -22.08 -18.00
CA TYR A 26 22.65 -21.13 -17.47
C TYR A 26 22.90 -20.85 -15.98
N ARG A 27 22.50 -19.66 -15.56
CA ARG A 27 22.52 -19.20 -14.16
C ARG A 27 21.23 -18.46 -13.82
N LYS A 28 20.95 -18.27 -12.55
CA LYS A 28 19.86 -17.37 -12.12
C LYS A 28 20.12 -15.96 -12.64
N ILE A 29 19.06 -15.29 -13.14
CA ILE A 29 19.13 -13.86 -13.42
C ILE A 29 19.25 -13.08 -12.12
N PHE A 30 19.99 -11.96 -12.13
CA PHE A 30 20.20 -11.14 -10.92
C PHE A 30 18.89 -10.65 -10.26
N TYR A 31 17.85 -10.41 -11.06
CA TYR A 31 16.58 -9.83 -10.62
C TYR A 31 15.59 -10.86 -10.07
N ILE A 32 16.05 -11.75 -9.20
CA ILE A 32 15.22 -12.72 -8.47
C ILE A 32 15.18 -12.39 -6.98
N ALA A 33 13.98 -12.28 -6.43
CA ALA A 33 13.76 -12.27 -4.99
C ALA A 33 13.36 -13.67 -4.54
N GLU A 34 14.19 -14.28 -3.70
CA GLU A 34 13.97 -15.59 -3.11
C GLU A 34 13.33 -15.46 -1.72
N CYS A 35 12.28 -16.25 -1.45
CA CYS A 35 11.63 -16.30 -0.15
C CYS A 35 11.49 -17.75 0.30
N PRO A 36 12.31 -18.23 1.25
CA PRO A 36 12.21 -19.57 1.79
C PRO A 36 10.87 -19.81 2.49
N VAL A 37 10.28 -20.97 2.23
CA VAL A 37 9.08 -21.50 2.91
C VAL A 37 9.36 -22.91 3.38
N LYS A 38 8.47 -23.49 4.21
CA LYS A 38 8.72 -24.81 4.83
C LYS A 38 8.99 -25.92 3.81
N GLU A 39 8.29 -25.88 2.66
CA GLU A 39 8.31 -26.94 1.66
C GLU A 39 9.27 -26.68 0.48
N GLY A 40 9.98 -25.54 0.48
CA GLY A 40 10.86 -25.15 -0.63
C GLY A 40 11.10 -23.65 -0.68
N VAL A 41 11.07 -23.06 -1.88
CA VAL A 41 11.35 -21.65 -2.10
C VAL A 41 10.35 -21.01 -3.07
N LEU A 42 9.98 -19.77 -2.78
CA LEU A 42 9.26 -18.90 -3.70
C LEU A 42 10.28 -18.06 -4.47
N LEU A 43 10.20 -18.05 -5.79
CA LEU A 43 11.00 -17.19 -6.64
C LEU A 43 10.09 -16.15 -7.30
N LEU A 44 10.37 -14.89 -7.02
CA LEU A 44 9.75 -13.76 -7.70
C LEU A 44 10.76 -13.18 -8.68
N ASN A 45 10.47 -13.27 -9.97
CA ASN A 45 11.20 -12.49 -10.96
C ASN A 45 10.75 -11.02 -10.84
N THR A 46 11.61 -10.14 -10.33
CA THR A 46 11.25 -8.76 -10.04
C THR A 46 11.05 -7.90 -11.28
N LEU A 47 11.56 -8.33 -12.45
CA LEU A 47 11.34 -7.64 -13.73
C LEU A 47 9.98 -8.00 -14.35
N THR A 48 9.59 -9.28 -14.29
CA THR A 48 8.37 -9.79 -14.93
C THR A 48 7.18 -9.87 -13.99
N TYR A 49 7.42 -9.86 -12.67
CA TYR A 49 6.45 -10.13 -11.59
C TYR A 49 5.83 -11.52 -11.64
N GLU A 50 6.47 -12.44 -12.32
CA GLU A 50 6.12 -13.84 -12.30
C GLU A 50 6.57 -14.45 -10.97
N LEU A 51 5.66 -15.17 -10.31
CA LEU A 51 5.90 -15.82 -9.02
C LEU A 51 5.70 -17.32 -9.16
N ILE A 52 6.73 -18.08 -8.80
CA ILE A 52 6.71 -19.53 -8.80
C ILE A 52 7.08 -20.10 -7.45
N PHE A 53 6.66 -21.32 -7.20
CA PHE A 53 7.12 -22.15 -6.09
C PHE A 53 7.94 -23.32 -6.63
N LEU A 54 9.10 -23.56 -6.02
CA LEU A 54 9.92 -24.75 -6.22
C LEU A 54 9.99 -25.53 -4.91
N SER A 55 9.89 -26.86 -4.99
CA SER A 55 10.22 -27.77 -3.89
C SER A 55 11.70 -27.68 -3.55
N ALA A 56 12.11 -28.18 -2.39
CA ALA A 56 13.52 -28.18 -1.98
C ALA A 56 14.43 -28.85 -3.02
N ALA A 57 14.02 -30.03 -3.52
CA ALA A 57 14.78 -30.76 -4.56
C ALA A 57 14.88 -29.98 -5.88
N GLU A 58 13.83 -29.26 -6.30
CA GLU A 58 13.88 -28.41 -7.51
C GLU A 58 14.73 -27.16 -7.29
N ALA A 59 14.77 -26.62 -6.08
CA ALA A 59 15.59 -25.46 -5.74
C ALA A 59 17.10 -25.80 -5.79
N GLU A 60 17.50 -27.02 -5.41
CA GLU A 60 18.88 -27.49 -5.52
C GLU A 60 19.38 -27.50 -6.98
N LEU A 61 18.51 -27.78 -7.95
CA LEU A 61 18.86 -27.74 -9.37
C LEU A 61 19.19 -26.34 -9.89
N LEU A 62 18.90 -25.29 -9.14
CA LEU A 62 19.24 -23.91 -9.55
C LEU A 62 20.74 -23.60 -9.42
N GLU A 63 21.49 -24.39 -8.68
CA GLU A 63 22.94 -24.18 -8.52
C GLU A 63 23.70 -24.60 -9.79
N GLU A 64 23.25 -25.68 -10.45
CA GLU A 64 23.75 -26.15 -11.74
C GLU A 64 22.57 -26.53 -12.64
N PRO A 65 21.92 -25.55 -13.29
CA PRO A 65 20.67 -25.79 -14.01
C PRO A 65 20.87 -26.63 -15.26
N ASP A 66 20.22 -27.80 -15.32
CA ASP A 66 20.10 -28.60 -16.54
C ASP A 66 18.79 -28.25 -17.27
N ILE A 67 18.91 -27.49 -18.36
CA ILE A 67 17.76 -27.02 -19.17
C ILE A 67 17.05 -28.13 -19.96
N ASN A 68 17.58 -29.37 -19.98
CA ASN A 68 16.86 -30.51 -20.49
C ASN A 68 15.75 -30.96 -19.54
N ILE A 69 15.82 -30.59 -18.27
CA ILE A 69 14.74 -30.81 -17.32
C ILE A 69 13.60 -29.83 -17.61
N PRO A 70 12.34 -30.28 -17.81
CA PRO A 70 11.24 -29.44 -18.25
C PRO A 70 11.01 -28.19 -17.37
N ASN A 71 11.15 -28.31 -16.04
CA ASN A 71 10.98 -27.18 -15.13
C ASN A 71 12.13 -26.18 -15.27
N MET A 72 13.37 -26.62 -15.46
CA MET A 72 14.52 -25.72 -15.67
C MET A 72 14.41 -25.03 -17.05
N ARG A 73 13.95 -25.75 -18.07
CA ARG A 73 13.65 -25.17 -19.38
C ARG A 73 12.58 -24.09 -19.30
N TYR A 74 11.49 -24.33 -18.56
CA TYR A 74 10.47 -23.30 -18.31
C TYR A 74 11.07 -22.06 -17.65
N LEU A 75 11.94 -22.25 -16.64
CA LEU A 75 12.61 -21.15 -15.95
C LEU A 75 13.50 -20.33 -16.89
N ALA A 76 14.23 -21.02 -17.78
CA ALA A 76 15.04 -20.37 -18.80
C ALA A 76 14.17 -19.60 -19.81
N GLU A 77 13.15 -20.20 -20.37
CA GLU A 77 12.22 -19.54 -21.31
C GLU A 77 11.58 -18.27 -20.71
N ASN A 78 11.43 -18.19 -19.39
CA ASN A 78 10.76 -17.09 -18.69
C ASN A 78 11.71 -16.17 -17.91
N TYR A 79 13.02 -16.18 -18.24
CA TYR A 79 14.04 -15.30 -17.66
C TYR A 79 14.21 -15.44 -16.15
N PHE A 80 13.98 -16.62 -15.58
CA PHE A 80 14.48 -16.96 -14.25
C PHE A 80 15.92 -17.47 -14.34
N LEU A 81 16.22 -18.18 -15.43
CA LEU A 81 17.56 -18.62 -15.81
C LEU A 81 17.96 -17.93 -17.10
N VAL A 82 19.22 -17.55 -17.20
CA VAL A 82 19.79 -16.88 -18.38
C VAL A 82 21.17 -17.47 -18.65
N PRO A 83 21.69 -17.39 -19.89
CA PRO A 83 23.08 -17.77 -20.19
C PRO A 83 24.06 -17.07 -19.24
N GLU A 84 25.22 -17.71 -18.98
CA GLU A 84 26.21 -17.17 -18.05
C GLU A 84 26.70 -15.75 -18.44
N ASP A 85 26.83 -15.47 -19.73
CA ASP A 85 27.28 -14.20 -20.30
C ASP A 85 26.16 -13.18 -20.52
N PHE A 86 24.93 -13.49 -20.09
CA PHE A 86 23.77 -12.63 -20.32
C PHE A 86 23.87 -11.28 -19.57
N ASP A 87 23.53 -10.20 -20.27
CA ASP A 87 23.51 -8.85 -19.69
C ASP A 87 22.16 -8.54 -19.00
N ASP A 88 22.08 -8.89 -17.73
CA ASP A 88 20.91 -8.67 -16.87
C ASP A 88 20.53 -7.19 -16.79
N LYS A 89 21.53 -6.28 -16.76
CA LYS A 89 21.29 -4.84 -16.63
C LYS A 89 20.68 -4.24 -17.88
N LYS A 90 21.11 -4.71 -19.05
CA LYS A 90 20.55 -4.28 -20.34
C LYS A 90 19.08 -4.65 -20.43
N LEU A 91 18.72 -5.90 -20.08
CA LEU A 91 17.32 -6.34 -20.04
C LEU A 91 16.49 -5.52 -19.05
N ALA A 92 16.98 -5.32 -17.82
CA ALA A 92 16.30 -4.53 -16.81
C ALA A 92 16.05 -3.11 -17.28
N LYS A 93 17.07 -2.44 -17.85
CA LYS A 93 16.93 -1.09 -18.41
C LYS A 93 15.88 -1.02 -19.52
N GLN A 94 15.87 -2.00 -20.41
CA GLN A 94 14.89 -2.07 -21.50
C GLN A 94 13.46 -2.19 -20.94
N ILE A 95 13.21 -3.14 -20.02
CA ILE A 95 11.87 -3.37 -19.44
C ILE A 95 11.41 -2.15 -18.67
N ILE A 96 12.26 -1.60 -17.78
CA ILE A 96 11.92 -0.46 -16.94
C ILE A 96 11.62 0.77 -17.80
N ASN A 97 12.48 1.11 -18.76
CA ASN A 97 12.27 2.27 -19.63
C ASN A 97 10.99 2.13 -20.47
N THR A 98 10.75 0.94 -21.05
CA THR A 98 9.53 0.72 -21.83
C THR A 98 8.27 0.84 -20.96
N ARG A 99 8.31 0.33 -19.74
CA ARG A 99 7.20 0.50 -18.77
C ARG A 99 6.98 1.97 -18.44
N ILE A 100 8.03 2.72 -18.16
CA ILE A 100 7.97 4.17 -17.89
C ILE A 100 7.33 4.89 -19.08
N GLN A 101 7.77 4.61 -20.30
CA GLN A 101 7.20 5.20 -21.51
C GLN A 101 5.71 4.91 -21.66
N ILE A 102 5.29 3.66 -21.45
CA ILE A 102 3.87 3.28 -21.52
C ILE A 102 3.06 3.98 -20.43
N GLN A 103 3.60 4.09 -19.22
CA GLN A 103 2.92 4.74 -18.10
C GLN A 103 2.86 6.26 -18.20
N ASN A 104 3.79 6.86 -18.94
CA ASN A 104 3.78 8.33 -19.15
C ASN A 104 2.72 8.81 -20.17
N ILE A 105 2.10 7.89 -20.89
CA ILE A 105 0.98 8.22 -21.78
C ILE A 105 -0.26 8.46 -20.91
N TYR A 106 -0.73 9.70 -20.86
CA TYR A 106 -1.99 10.03 -20.21
C TYR A 106 -3.17 9.74 -21.16
N THR A 107 -4.08 8.86 -20.75
CA THR A 107 -5.19 8.38 -21.59
C THR A 107 -6.56 8.88 -21.12
N ASN A 108 -6.63 9.68 -20.05
CA ASN A 108 -7.86 10.16 -19.43
C ASN A 108 -8.95 9.06 -19.26
N PRO A 109 -8.64 7.95 -18.62
CA PRO A 109 -9.59 6.85 -18.44
C PRO A 109 -10.67 7.20 -17.41
N PRO A 110 -11.80 6.47 -17.38
CA PRO A 110 -12.75 6.57 -16.30
C PRO A 110 -12.07 6.35 -14.94
N LEU A 111 -12.44 7.15 -13.95
CA LEU A 111 -11.83 7.12 -12.62
C LEU A 111 -12.39 5.95 -11.80
N SER A 112 -11.53 5.17 -11.19
CA SER A 112 -11.91 4.03 -10.37
C SER A 112 -11.60 4.20 -8.88
N PHE A 113 -10.79 5.20 -8.51
CA PHE A 113 -10.39 5.45 -7.14
C PHE A 113 -10.44 6.95 -6.80
N PHE A 114 -11.26 7.28 -5.81
CA PHE A 114 -11.48 8.64 -5.35
C PHE A 114 -11.05 8.78 -3.89
N VAL A 115 -10.04 9.60 -3.62
CA VAL A 115 -9.68 10.02 -2.26
C VAL A 115 -10.41 11.33 -1.98
N ILE A 116 -11.33 11.31 -1.03
CA ILE A 116 -12.24 12.43 -0.76
C ILE A 116 -11.94 12.97 0.63
N LEU A 117 -11.44 14.21 0.66
CA LEU A 117 -11.23 14.96 1.89
C LEU A 117 -12.52 15.72 2.23
N THR A 118 -13.28 15.22 3.18
CA THR A 118 -14.52 15.88 3.62
C THR A 118 -14.22 17.11 4.47
N THR A 119 -13.01 17.16 5.05
CA THR A 119 -12.49 18.28 5.85
C THR A 119 -10.97 18.19 5.94
N THR A 120 -10.29 19.33 6.06
CA THR A 120 -8.89 19.43 6.51
C THR A 120 -8.80 19.65 8.03
N GLY A 121 -9.94 19.78 8.72
CA GLY A 121 -10.01 19.87 10.18
C GLY A 121 -9.87 18.54 10.86
N CYS A 122 -9.24 18.51 12.04
CA CYS A 122 -9.07 17.32 12.85
C CYS A 122 -9.39 17.58 14.31
N ASN A 123 -9.88 16.58 15.01
CA ASN A 123 -10.11 16.61 16.45
C ASN A 123 -8.88 16.20 17.28
N ALA A 124 -7.75 15.85 16.63
CA ALA A 124 -6.46 15.56 17.26
C ALA A 124 -5.40 16.59 16.84
N ARG A 125 -4.27 16.64 17.58
CA ARG A 125 -3.16 17.59 17.36
C ARG A 125 -1.80 16.87 17.29
N CYS A 126 -1.76 15.74 16.56
CA CYS A 126 -0.56 14.91 16.44
C CYS A 126 0.64 15.75 15.98
N PHE A 127 1.78 15.62 16.67
CA PHE A 127 2.98 16.40 16.35
C PHE A 127 3.55 16.08 14.96
N TYR A 128 3.35 14.87 14.46
CA TYR A 128 3.86 14.37 13.17
C TYR A 128 2.91 14.60 11.99
N CYS A 129 1.76 15.24 12.20
CA CYS A 129 0.74 15.38 11.15
C CYS A 129 1.26 16.23 9.98
N PHE A 130 1.24 15.68 8.76
CA PHE A 130 1.66 16.39 7.56
C PHE A 130 0.67 17.52 7.16
N GLU A 131 -0.59 17.44 7.60
CA GLU A 131 -1.60 18.49 7.41
C GLU A 131 -1.47 19.63 8.45
N ARG A 132 -0.51 19.53 9.37
CA ARG A 132 -0.32 20.58 10.41
C ARG A 132 0.02 21.93 9.76
N GLY A 133 -0.78 22.92 10.08
CA GLY A 133 -0.67 24.28 9.52
C GLY A 133 -1.44 24.49 8.22
N ALA A 134 -2.07 23.46 7.66
CA ALA A 134 -3.02 23.65 6.57
C ALA A 134 -4.25 24.45 7.04
N LYS A 135 -4.81 25.27 6.15
CA LYS A 135 -6.05 26.01 6.44
C LYS A 135 -7.20 25.02 6.63
N VAL A 136 -7.91 25.15 7.76
CA VAL A 136 -9.10 24.33 8.00
C VAL A 136 -10.20 24.71 7.01
N SER A 137 -10.68 23.74 6.24
CA SER A 137 -11.78 23.84 5.30
C SER A 137 -12.69 22.63 5.48
N ASN A 138 -14.00 22.86 5.41
CA ASN A 138 -15.01 21.79 5.44
C ASN A 138 -15.75 21.76 4.13
N MET A 139 -15.98 20.58 3.59
CA MET A 139 -16.85 20.38 2.43
C MET A 139 -18.27 20.83 2.77
N THR A 140 -18.83 21.73 1.96
CA THR A 140 -20.21 22.17 2.10
C THR A 140 -21.18 21.09 1.62
N GLU A 141 -22.47 21.20 1.99
CA GLU A 141 -23.49 20.29 1.48
C GLU A 141 -23.58 20.35 -0.05
N GLN A 142 -23.53 21.56 -0.61
CA GLN A 142 -23.55 21.73 -2.07
C GLN A 142 -22.33 21.06 -2.72
N THR A 143 -21.12 21.28 -2.21
CA THR A 143 -19.92 20.61 -2.73
C THR A 143 -20.02 19.08 -2.62
N ALA A 144 -20.64 18.56 -1.57
CA ALA A 144 -20.84 17.12 -1.42
C ALA A 144 -21.77 16.56 -2.53
N HIS A 145 -22.86 17.27 -2.85
CA HIS A 145 -23.73 16.92 -3.98
C HIS A 145 -22.95 16.99 -5.32
N ASP A 146 -22.17 18.04 -5.53
CA ASP A 146 -21.37 18.21 -6.74
C ASP A 146 -20.28 17.14 -6.89
N VAL A 147 -19.68 16.69 -5.78
CA VAL A 147 -18.73 15.55 -5.77
C VAL A 147 -19.41 14.25 -6.17
N ALA A 148 -20.64 13.99 -5.68
CA ALA A 148 -21.39 12.81 -6.10
C ALA A 148 -21.71 12.83 -7.60
N ALA A 149 -22.15 13.96 -8.12
CA ALA A 149 -22.38 14.16 -9.56
C ALA A 149 -21.10 14.01 -10.40
N PHE A 150 -19.97 14.49 -9.90
CA PHE A 150 -18.67 14.28 -10.54
C PHE A 150 -18.26 12.80 -10.60
N ILE A 151 -18.48 12.07 -9.50
CA ILE A 151 -18.21 10.62 -9.45
C ILE A 151 -19.10 9.86 -10.43
N GLU A 152 -20.39 10.18 -10.50
CA GLU A 152 -21.32 9.61 -11.47
C GLU A 152 -20.88 9.88 -12.93
N LYS A 153 -20.47 11.12 -13.25
CA LYS A 153 -20.05 11.54 -14.60
C LYS A 153 -18.72 10.92 -15.03
N LYS A 154 -17.73 10.84 -14.12
CA LYS A 154 -16.33 10.50 -14.46
C LYS A 154 -15.92 9.10 -13.98
N GLY A 155 -16.75 8.45 -13.19
CA GLY A 155 -16.45 7.14 -12.58
C GLY A 155 -16.50 6.00 -13.59
N ALA A 156 -15.73 4.95 -13.31
CA ALA A 156 -15.82 3.66 -13.97
C ALA A 156 -17.05 2.87 -13.43
N ASP A 157 -17.40 1.74 -14.07
CA ASP A 157 -18.54 0.89 -13.67
C ASP A 157 -18.52 0.47 -12.20
N LYS A 158 -17.32 0.37 -11.62
CA LYS A 158 -17.10 0.14 -10.20
C LYS A 158 -16.07 1.11 -9.67
N VAL A 159 -16.44 1.88 -8.65
CA VAL A 159 -15.55 2.86 -8.01
C VAL A 159 -15.24 2.49 -6.57
N LYS A 160 -14.06 2.86 -6.11
CA LYS A 160 -13.67 2.78 -4.70
C LYS A 160 -13.45 4.19 -4.16
N LEU A 161 -14.11 4.48 -3.05
CA LEU A 161 -13.97 5.75 -2.34
C LEU A 161 -13.01 5.56 -1.16
N GLN A 162 -12.17 6.55 -0.89
CA GLN A 162 -11.38 6.62 0.33
C GLN A 162 -11.73 7.90 1.07
N TRP A 163 -12.34 7.76 2.23
CA TRP A 163 -12.60 8.89 3.12
C TRP A 163 -11.30 9.28 3.84
N PHE A 164 -10.92 10.51 3.65
CA PHE A 164 -9.64 11.04 4.11
C PHE A 164 -9.76 12.50 4.58
N GLY A 165 -8.64 13.14 4.92
CA GLY A 165 -8.52 14.52 5.40
C GLY A 165 -7.97 14.56 6.82
N GLY A 166 -8.16 15.66 7.54
CA GLY A 166 -7.74 15.78 8.94
C GLY A 166 -8.34 14.66 9.79
N GLU A 167 -9.66 14.65 9.95
CA GLU A 167 -10.44 13.50 10.44
C GLU A 167 -11.77 13.47 9.68
N PRO A 168 -12.02 12.50 8.81
CA PRO A 168 -13.22 12.47 7.97
C PRO A 168 -14.52 12.42 8.79
N LEU A 169 -14.51 11.80 9.96
CA LEU A 169 -15.68 11.70 10.84
C LEU A 169 -16.06 13.03 11.53
N VAL A 170 -15.27 14.08 11.37
CA VAL A 170 -15.67 15.44 11.80
C VAL A 170 -16.75 16.01 10.86
N ASN A 171 -16.76 15.60 9.59
CA ASN A 171 -17.75 16.02 8.62
C ASN A 171 -18.54 14.83 8.03
N ILE A 172 -19.17 14.04 8.91
CA ILE A 172 -20.00 12.88 8.56
C ILE A 172 -21.13 13.26 7.57
N LYS A 173 -21.65 14.50 7.70
CA LYS A 173 -22.76 14.97 6.85
C LYS A 173 -22.38 14.96 5.38
N ALA A 174 -21.16 15.37 5.02
CA ALA A 174 -20.69 15.30 3.65
C ALA A 174 -20.58 13.85 3.13
N ILE A 175 -20.10 12.92 3.97
CA ILE A 175 -20.07 11.48 3.62
C ILE A 175 -21.49 10.95 3.33
N ASP A 176 -22.42 11.26 4.24
CA ASP A 176 -23.82 10.82 4.10
C ASP A 176 -24.45 11.35 2.81
N ILE A 177 -24.25 12.62 2.47
CA ILE A 177 -24.79 13.25 1.25
C ILE A 177 -24.21 12.55 0.01
N ILE A 178 -22.88 12.44 -0.09
CA ILE A 178 -22.22 11.80 -1.24
C ILE A 178 -22.76 10.37 -1.42
N CYS A 179 -22.78 9.57 -0.35
CA CYS A 179 -23.21 8.19 -0.44
C CYS A 179 -24.71 8.04 -0.79
N ASN A 180 -25.58 8.90 -0.23
CA ASN A 180 -27.01 8.90 -0.57
C ASN A 180 -27.24 9.23 -2.05
N ASP A 181 -26.53 10.21 -2.60
CA ASP A 181 -26.69 10.57 -4.00
C ASP A 181 -26.14 9.49 -4.94
N LEU A 182 -24.99 8.88 -4.61
CA LEU A 182 -24.47 7.74 -5.37
C LEU A 182 -25.42 6.52 -5.34
N VAL A 183 -26.13 6.29 -4.22
CA VAL A 183 -27.18 5.25 -4.16
C VAL A 183 -28.34 5.60 -5.07
N LYS A 184 -28.83 6.86 -5.06
CA LYS A 184 -29.93 7.31 -5.94
C LYS A 184 -29.58 7.19 -7.42
N SER A 185 -28.33 7.49 -7.78
CA SER A 185 -27.82 7.37 -9.17
C SER A 185 -27.40 5.93 -9.54
N ASN A 186 -27.60 4.94 -8.68
CA ASN A 186 -27.21 3.55 -8.89
C ASN A 186 -25.71 3.34 -9.19
N VAL A 187 -24.85 4.21 -8.70
CA VAL A 187 -23.39 4.05 -8.83
C VAL A 187 -22.92 2.84 -8.00
N ASN A 188 -22.17 1.95 -8.61
CA ASN A 188 -21.59 0.79 -7.93
C ASN A 188 -20.29 1.19 -7.22
N TYR A 189 -20.34 1.34 -5.90
CA TYR A 189 -19.17 1.73 -5.11
C TYR A 189 -18.96 0.85 -3.87
N THR A 190 -17.71 0.85 -3.41
CA THR A 190 -17.31 0.43 -2.07
C THR A 190 -16.43 1.51 -1.46
N SER A 191 -16.23 1.51 -0.15
CA SER A 191 -15.37 2.52 0.46
C SER A 191 -14.36 1.97 1.46
N ILE A 192 -13.33 2.76 1.71
CA ILE A 192 -12.34 2.58 2.76
C ILE A 192 -12.15 3.92 3.50
N MET A 193 -11.58 3.90 4.70
CA MET A 193 -11.38 5.11 5.50
C MET A 193 -10.01 5.11 6.19
N VAL A 194 -9.42 6.29 6.30
CA VAL A 194 -8.32 6.57 7.23
C VAL A 194 -8.87 7.48 8.32
N SER A 195 -8.83 7.03 9.56
CA SER A 195 -9.45 7.73 10.71
C SER A 195 -8.60 7.53 11.96
N ASN A 196 -8.68 8.47 12.91
CA ASN A 196 -8.12 8.27 14.25
C ASN A 196 -9.02 7.37 15.14
N GLY A 197 -10.22 7.02 14.69
CA GLY A 197 -11.14 6.10 15.35
C GLY A 197 -11.89 6.67 16.56
N TYR A 198 -11.64 7.91 16.97
CA TYR A 198 -12.26 8.48 18.18
C TYR A 198 -13.77 8.65 18.04
N LEU A 199 -14.25 9.09 16.88
CA LEU A 199 -15.66 9.33 16.58
C LEU A 199 -16.39 8.10 16.02
N LEU A 200 -15.72 6.96 15.93
CA LEU A 200 -16.26 5.71 15.37
C LEU A 200 -17.15 4.97 16.41
N ASP A 201 -18.29 5.54 16.76
CA ASP A 201 -19.28 4.92 17.64
C ASP A 201 -20.19 3.93 16.90
N GLU A 202 -21.14 3.33 17.63
CA GLU A 202 -22.08 2.33 17.06
C GLU A 202 -22.96 2.91 15.97
N ALA A 203 -23.40 4.16 16.14
CA ALA A 203 -24.24 4.82 15.14
C ALA A 203 -23.47 5.08 13.85
N VAL A 204 -22.21 5.48 13.97
CA VAL A 204 -21.30 5.66 12.83
C VAL A 204 -20.97 4.32 12.18
N ILE A 205 -20.69 3.26 12.95
CA ILE A 205 -20.44 1.91 12.43
C ILE A 205 -21.66 1.40 11.65
N LYS A 206 -22.89 1.65 12.14
CA LYS A 206 -24.09 1.29 11.40
C LYS A 206 -24.18 2.00 10.05
N LYS A 207 -23.95 3.31 10.00
CA LYS A 207 -23.89 4.06 8.73
C LYS A 207 -22.78 3.57 7.80
N ALA A 208 -21.62 3.25 8.37
CA ALA A 208 -20.48 2.73 7.63
C ALA A 208 -20.79 1.45 6.85
N ILE A 209 -21.62 0.57 7.42
CA ILE A 209 -22.06 -0.67 6.79
C ILE A 209 -23.22 -0.42 5.83
N ASP A 210 -24.28 0.19 6.33
CA ASP A 210 -25.56 0.25 5.62
C ASP A 210 -25.52 1.22 4.43
N LEU A 211 -24.82 2.36 4.58
CA LEU A 211 -24.81 3.44 3.58
C LEU A 211 -23.46 3.59 2.91
N TRP A 212 -22.34 3.71 3.69
CA TRP A 212 -21.05 4.03 3.12
C TRP A 212 -20.36 2.83 2.44
N LYS A 213 -20.90 1.60 2.62
CA LYS A 213 -20.34 0.33 2.10
C LYS A 213 -18.86 0.20 2.46
N LEU A 214 -18.52 0.48 3.72
CA LEU A 214 -17.17 0.58 4.21
C LEU A 214 -16.57 -0.82 4.43
N GLU A 215 -15.57 -1.17 3.65
CA GLU A 215 -14.90 -2.47 3.73
C GLU A 215 -13.78 -2.47 4.77
N LYS A 216 -13.06 -1.32 4.91
CA LYS A 216 -11.84 -1.25 5.68
C LYS A 216 -11.63 0.13 6.31
N ILE A 217 -11.13 0.14 7.54
CA ILE A 217 -10.66 1.36 8.21
C ILE A 217 -9.19 1.17 8.61
N GLN A 218 -8.35 2.16 8.30
CA GLN A 218 -7.02 2.29 8.87
C GLN A 218 -7.11 3.20 10.10
N ILE A 219 -6.63 2.70 11.25
CA ILE A 219 -6.58 3.47 12.51
C ILE A 219 -5.13 3.51 13.00
N THR A 220 -4.66 4.69 13.40
CA THR A 220 -3.29 4.88 13.87
C THR A 220 -3.22 4.82 15.38
N LEU A 221 -2.32 3.98 15.92
CA LEU A 221 -1.96 3.94 17.34
C LEU A 221 -0.46 4.23 17.49
N ASP A 222 -0.09 5.09 18.43
CA ASP A 222 1.27 5.62 18.55
C ASP A 222 1.98 5.16 19.84
N GLY A 223 1.31 4.34 20.66
CA GLY A 223 1.82 3.83 21.92
C GLY A 223 0.72 3.34 22.85
N THR A 224 1.10 2.93 24.06
CA THR A 224 0.17 2.62 25.17
C THR A 224 -0.62 3.86 25.56
N GLU A 225 -1.52 3.74 26.51
CA GLU A 225 -2.49 4.79 26.87
C GLU A 225 -1.85 6.16 27.11
N GLU A 226 -0.77 6.20 27.89
CA GLU A 226 -0.10 7.47 28.24
C GLU A 226 0.52 8.12 27.01
N VAL A 227 1.31 7.35 26.25
CA VAL A 227 1.99 7.84 25.04
C VAL A 227 0.97 8.21 23.96
N TYR A 228 -0.03 7.36 23.73
CA TYR A 228 -1.08 7.62 22.75
C TYR A 228 -1.83 8.93 23.04
N ASN A 229 -2.31 9.11 24.28
CA ASN A 229 -3.09 10.29 24.65
C ASN A 229 -2.26 11.57 24.52
N LYS A 230 -0.97 11.53 24.86
CA LYS A 230 -0.04 12.65 24.70
C LYS A 230 0.24 12.96 23.23
N VAL A 231 0.45 11.93 22.40
CA VAL A 231 0.75 12.11 20.97
C VAL A 231 -0.45 12.62 20.20
N LYS A 232 -1.64 12.08 20.46
CA LYS A 232 -2.87 12.48 19.76
C LYS A 232 -3.36 13.84 20.21
N ASP A 233 -3.21 14.21 21.47
CA ASP A 233 -3.63 15.48 22.06
C ASP A 233 -5.00 15.91 21.52
N TYR A 234 -6.03 15.11 21.83
CA TYR A 234 -7.39 15.38 21.36
C TYR A 234 -7.93 16.69 21.95
N VAL A 235 -8.68 17.43 21.13
CA VAL A 235 -9.31 18.69 21.56
C VAL A 235 -10.43 18.49 22.61
N TYR A 236 -10.99 17.27 22.65
CA TYR A 236 -12.00 16.91 23.64
C TYR A 236 -11.33 16.63 25.00
N LYS A 237 -11.87 17.17 26.05
CA LYS A 237 -11.39 16.97 27.43
C LYS A 237 -12.41 16.12 28.22
N ASP A 238 -12.81 14.99 27.63
CA ASP A 238 -13.72 14.04 28.25
C ASP A 238 -13.08 13.40 29.49
N ALA A 239 -13.91 12.95 30.44
CA ALA A 239 -13.43 12.23 31.63
C ALA A 239 -12.86 10.82 31.27
N SER A 240 -13.19 10.29 30.10
CA SER A 240 -12.74 8.97 29.64
C SER A 240 -11.49 9.08 28.77
N SER A 241 -10.55 8.14 28.95
CA SER A 241 -9.35 8.05 28.12
C SER A 241 -9.67 7.89 26.64
N PRO A 242 -9.15 8.77 25.77
CA PRO A 242 -9.26 8.63 24.31
C PRO A 242 -8.73 7.29 23.80
N PHE A 243 -7.64 6.78 24.34
CA PHE A 243 -7.07 5.47 24.00
C PHE A 243 -8.07 4.33 24.22
N ILE A 244 -8.65 4.28 25.44
CA ILE A 244 -9.64 3.24 25.78
C ILE A 244 -10.89 3.35 24.90
N ARG A 245 -11.32 4.58 24.59
CA ARG A 245 -12.44 4.80 23.66
C ARG A 245 -12.14 4.25 22.28
N VAL A 246 -10.97 4.56 21.72
CA VAL A 246 -10.58 4.07 20.37
C VAL A 246 -10.46 2.55 20.35
N LEU A 247 -9.85 1.92 21.36
CA LEU A 247 -9.78 0.45 21.43
C LEU A 247 -11.17 -0.20 21.48
N LYS A 248 -12.13 0.38 22.21
CA LYS A 248 -13.53 -0.08 22.22
C LYS A 248 -14.19 0.07 20.84
N ASN A 249 -13.95 1.19 20.17
CA ASN A 249 -14.49 1.44 18.82
C ASN A 249 -13.90 0.48 17.78
N ILE A 250 -12.60 0.19 17.85
CA ILE A 250 -11.95 -0.84 17.03
C ILE A 250 -12.64 -2.19 17.23
N GLU A 251 -12.86 -2.60 18.48
CA GLU A 251 -13.48 -3.89 18.78
C GLU A 251 -14.92 -3.98 18.26
N LYS A 252 -15.70 -2.90 18.37
CA LYS A 252 -17.06 -2.83 17.82
C LYS A 252 -17.06 -2.97 16.29
N ALA A 253 -16.15 -2.26 15.62
CA ALA A 253 -16.03 -2.32 14.15
C ALA A 253 -15.60 -3.72 13.67
N LEU A 254 -14.65 -4.37 14.37
CA LEU A 254 -14.24 -5.75 14.09
C LEU A 254 -15.40 -6.74 14.24
N LYS A 255 -16.19 -6.63 15.33
CA LYS A 255 -17.40 -7.45 15.56
C LYS A 255 -18.48 -7.22 14.49
N ALA A 256 -18.56 -6.03 13.96
CA ALA A 256 -19.48 -5.67 12.88
C ALA A 256 -19.01 -6.12 11.49
N GLY A 257 -17.84 -6.78 11.40
CA GLY A 257 -17.29 -7.34 10.16
C GLY A 257 -16.44 -6.38 9.33
N ILE A 258 -16.21 -5.14 9.80
CA ILE A 258 -15.33 -4.19 9.11
C ILE A 258 -13.87 -4.64 9.32
N GLN A 259 -13.08 -4.64 8.26
CA GLN A 259 -11.64 -4.87 8.38
C GLN A 259 -10.97 -3.67 9.05
N ILE A 260 -10.18 -3.92 10.09
CA ILE A 260 -9.39 -2.88 10.75
C ILE A 260 -7.90 -3.10 10.48
N ASN A 261 -7.27 -2.07 9.92
CA ASN A 261 -5.82 -2.00 9.79
C ASN A 261 -5.27 -1.07 10.86
N ILE A 262 -4.62 -1.60 11.88
CA ILE A 262 -3.96 -0.80 12.91
C ILE A 262 -2.56 -0.45 12.43
N ARG A 263 -2.30 0.84 12.24
CA ARG A 263 -0.99 1.38 11.90
C ARG A 263 -0.28 1.83 13.18
N LEU A 264 0.86 1.23 13.47
CA LEU A 264 1.74 1.63 14.56
C LEU A 264 2.78 2.60 14.02
N ASN A 265 2.71 3.86 14.43
CA ASN A 265 3.71 4.86 14.06
C ASN A 265 4.88 4.80 15.05
N MET A 266 6.03 4.36 14.56
CA MET A 266 7.24 4.21 15.35
C MET A 266 8.19 5.39 15.15
N ASP A 267 8.67 5.96 16.25
CA ASP A 267 9.81 6.87 16.29
C ASP A 267 10.85 6.35 17.31
N GLU A 268 12.00 7.04 17.47
CA GLU A 268 13.05 6.63 18.40
C GLU A 268 12.61 6.64 19.87
N HIS A 269 11.55 7.38 20.22
CA HIS A 269 11.14 7.60 21.60
C HIS A 269 10.03 6.65 22.05
N ASN A 270 9.37 5.95 21.12
CA ASN A 270 8.24 5.07 21.46
C ASN A 270 8.48 3.60 21.13
N VAL A 271 9.72 3.20 20.78
CA VAL A 271 10.03 1.82 20.38
C VAL A 271 9.58 0.80 21.43
N ASP A 272 10.04 0.94 22.67
CA ASP A 272 9.74 -0.03 23.74
C ASP A 272 8.25 0.01 24.11
N ASP A 273 7.64 1.18 24.10
CA ASP A 273 6.22 1.37 24.36
C ASP A 273 5.36 0.70 23.28
N LEU A 274 5.77 0.75 22.00
CA LEU A 274 5.09 0.05 20.93
C LEU A 274 5.22 -1.48 21.02
N PHE A 275 6.32 -2.00 21.57
CA PHE A 275 6.42 -3.44 21.88
C PHE A 275 5.41 -3.85 22.94
N GLU A 276 5.25 -3.03 23.98
CA GLU A 276 4.25 -3.28 25.02
C GLU A 276 2.82 -3.14 24.50
N LEU A 277 2.54 -2.09 23.71
CA LEU A 277 1.26 -1.94 23.04
C LEU A 277 0.95 -3.17 22.15
N SER A 278 1.94 -3.67 21.40
CA SER A 278 1.73 -4.81 20.51
C SER A 278 1.30 -6.07 21.24
N LYS A 279 1.84 -6.33 22.43
CA LYS A 279 1.39 -7.45 23.30
C LYS A 279 -0.10 -7.28 23.66
N GLN A 280 -0.48 -6.08 24.10
CA GLN A 280 -1.86 -5.77 24.47
C GLN A 280 -2.82 -5.92 23.28
N LEU A 281 -2.39 -5.49 22.08
CA LEU A 281 -3.19 -5.61 20.86
C LEU A 281 -3.33 -7.05 20.38
N VAL A 282 -2.26 -7.85 20.45
CA VAL A 282 -2.30 -9.29 20.13
C VAL A 282 -3.24 -10.01 21.09
N GLU A 283 -3.14 -9.78 22.41
CA GLU A 283 -4.04 -10.37 23.39
C GLU A 283 -5.50 -9.98 23.12
N ARG A 284 -5.76 -8.72 22.86
CA ARG A 284 -7.13 -8.20 22.68
C ARG A 284 -7.73 -8.56 21.34
N PHE A 285 -6.97 -8.43 20.25
CA PHE A 285 -7.47 -8.54 18.89
C PHE A 285 -7.01 -9.79 18.13
N GLY A 286 -6.12 -10.60 18.69
CA GLY A 286 -5.58 -11.81 18.06
C GLY A 286 -6.64 -12.87 17.69
N LYS A 287 -7.84 -12.78 18.24
CA LYS A 287 -8.98 -13.64 17.88
C LYS A 287 -9.73 -13.23 16.62
N TYR A 288 -9.45 -12.02 16.07
CA TYR A 288 -10.18 -11.47 14.92
C TYR A 288 -9.39 -11.66 13.61
N GLY A 289 -9.94 -12.42 12.66
CA GLY A 289 -9.34 -12.63 11.33
C GLY A 289 -9.41 -11.41 10.39
N ASN A 290 -10.17 -10.37 10.76
CA ASN A 290 -10.30 -9.10 10.03
C ASN A 290 -9.50 -7.96 10.67
N CYS A 291 -8.57 -8.25 11.59
CA CYS A 291 -7.64 -7.28 12.17
C CYS A 291 -6.23 -7.49 11.58
N TYR A 292 -5.64 -6.42 11.04
CA TYR A 292 -4.28 -6.40 10.56
C TYR A 292 -3.48 -5.30 11.27
N ILE A 293 -2.29 -5.64 11.79
CA ILE A 293 -1.43 -4.68 12.50
C ILE A 293 -0.10 -4.56 11.75
N TYR A 294 0.36 -3.34 11.51
CA TYR A 294 1.61 -3.10 10.83
C TYR A 294 2.35 -1.86 11.34
N VAL A 295 3.67 -1.91 11.24
CA VAL A 295 4.58 -0.88 11.73
C VAL A 295 5.00 0.05 10.59
N VAL A 296 4.94 1.36 10.84
CA VAL A 296 5.46 2.40 9.95
C VAL A 296 6.40 3.29 10.75
N ARG A 297 7.59 3.52 10.24
CA ARG A 297 8.53 4.46 10.83
C ARG A 297 8.09 5.88 10.50
N LEU A 298 8.02 6.74 11.49
CA LEU A 298 7.87 8.17 11.29
C LEU A 298 9.19 8.75 10.78
N PHE A 299 9.12 9.78 9.97
CA PHE A 299 10.28 10.52 9.44
C PHE A 299 11.16 9.77 8.43
N ASP A 300 10.80 8.56 8.03
CA ASP A 300 11.39 7.91 6.85
C ASP A 300 10.93 8.59 5.55
N ASP A 301 9.81 9.31 5.60
CA ASP A 301 9.34 10.12 4.51
C ASP A 301 9.77 11.58 4.71
N THR A 302 10.26 12.18 3.66
CA THR A 302 10.68 13.58 3.63
C THR A 302 9.48 14.55 3.58
N CYS A 303 8.26 14.04 3.65
CA CYS A 303 7.01 14.81 3.61
C CYS A 303 6.72 15.55 4.91
N SER A 304 7.30 15.11 6.05
CA SER A 304 7.05 15.83 7.29
C SER A 304 7.73 17.19 7.25
N LYS A 305 6.93 18.25 7.33
CA LYS A 305 7.41 19.63 7.54
C LYS A 305 8.15 19.77 8.90
N ILE A 306 8.20 18.69 9.68
CA ILE A 306 8.80 18.63 11.02
C ILE A 306 10.21 18.08 10.89
N ARG A 307 11.11 18.92 10.39
CA ARG A 307 12.55 18.61 10.31
C ARG A 307 13.28 18.61 11.67
N ASP A 308 12.59 18.96 12.74
CA ASP A 308 13.21 19.20 14.06
C ASP A 308 13.46 17.94 14.88
N ARG A 309 13.02 16.77 14.40
CA ARG A 309 13.34 15.46 14.99
C ARG A 309 14.14 14.62 14.00
N ALA A 310 15.40 14.98 13.83
CA ALA A 310 16.33 14.11 13.14
C ALA A 310 16.40 12.77 13.88
N VAL A 311 16.27 11.67 13.16
CA VAL A 311 16.50 10.32 13.69
C VAL A 311 17.99 10.22 13.99
N ASN A 312 18.34 10.02 15.27
CA ASN A 312 19.75 9.95 15.70
C ASN A 312 20.37 8.61 15.27
N ASP A 313 19.60 7.52 15.36
CA ASP A 313 20.04 6.18 14.96
C ASP A 313 19.00 5.50 14.06
N ARG A 314 19.09 5.84 12.77
CA ARG A 314 18.21 5.30 11.74
C ARG A 314 18.30 3.78 11.63
N HIS A 315 19.49 3.19 11.74
CA HIS A 315 19.66 1.74 11.66
C HIS A 315 18.94 1.02 12.79
N LYS A 316 19.12 1.50 14.03
CA LYS A 316 18.45 0.95 15.20
C LYS A 316 16.91 1.04 15.07
N LEU A 317 16.40 2.16 14.54
CA LEU A 317 14.97 2.32 14.33
C LEU A 317 14.43 1.33 13.29
N ILE A 318 15.14 1.12 12.17
CA ILE A 318 14.78 0.16 11.14
C ILE A 318 14.78 -1.26 11.71
N GLU A 319 15.85 -1.66 12.42
CA GLU A 319 15.95 -2.99 13.06
C GLU A 319 14.82 -3.22 14.05
N SER A 320 14.50 -2.21 14.88
CA SER A 320 13.40 -2.27 15.83
C SER A 320 12.05 -2.44 15.12
N SER A 321 11.84 -1.73 14.02
CA SER A 321 10.61 -1.87 13.22
C SER A 321 10.46 -3.27 12.60
N ILE A 322 11.56 -3.85 12.10
CA ILE A 322 11.58 -5.23 11.59
C ILE A 322 11.27 -6.22 12.71
N ARG A 323 11.93 -6.08 13.86
CA ARG A 323 11.73 -6.95 15.02
C ARG A 323 10.30 -6.90 15.54
N LEU A 324 9.72 -5.69 15.62
CA LEU A 324 8.34 -5.52 16.06
C LEU A 324 7.34 -6.12 15.05
N GLN A 325 7.53 -5.89 13.75
CA GLN A 325 6.67 -6.47 12.73
C GLN A 325 6.73 -8.01 12.75
N ASN A 326 7.93 -8.59 12.90
CA ASN A 326 8.08 -10.03 13.01
C ASN A 326 7.34 -10.60 14.23
N TYR A 327 7.41 -9.92 15.38
CA TYR A 327 6.65 -10.30 16.58
C TYR A 327 5.14 -10.30 16.29
N ILE A 328 4.62 -9.25 15.66
CA ILE A 328 3.21 -9.16 15.30
C ILE A 328 2.81 -10.28 14.33
N ASP A 329 3.58 -10.50 13.28
CA ASP A 329 3.29 -11.51 12.25
C ASP A 329 3.30 -12.95 12.80
N GLN A 330 4.07 -13.21 13.87
CA GLN A 330 4.12 -14.50 14.54
C GLN A 330 2.94 -14.74 15.50
N ASN A 331 2.39 -13.68 16.08
CA ASN A 331 1.41 -13.77 17.17
C ASN A 331 -0.02 -13.36 16.75
N MET A 332 -0.18 -12.65 15.63
CA MET A 332 -1.51 -12.40 15.06
C MET A 332 -1.94 -13.57 14.17
N PRO A 333 -3.25 -13.91 14.12
CA PRO A 333 -3.75 -14.84 13.14
C PRO A 333 -3.39 -14.35 11.74
N LYS A 334 -3.05 -15.27 10.85
CA LYS A 334 -2.74 -14.92 9.48
C LYS A 334 -3.92 -14.16 8.90
N PHE A 335 -3.67 -12.94 8.50
CA PHE A 335 -4.66 -12.15 7.79
C PHE A 335 -5.05 -12.92 6.52
N LEU A 336 -6.29 -13.42 6.50
CA LEU A 336 -6.79 -14.17 5.38
C LEU A 336 -7.05 -13.20 4.22
N ILE A 337 -6.18 -13.22 3.22
CA ILE A 337 -6.52 -12.64 1.92
C ILE A 337 -7.76 -13.36 1.45
N LYS A 338 -8.91 -12.65 1.32
CA LYS A 338 -10.18 -13.27 0.93
C LYS A 338 -10.06 -13.98 -0.42
N ASP A 339 -9.42 -13.30 -1.38
CA ASP A 339 -9.19 -13.81 -2.72
C ASP A 339 -7.74 -13.57 -3.15
N LEU A 340 -7.14 -14.53 -3.84
CA LEU A 340 -5.85 -14.32 -4.47
C LEU A 340 -5.97 -13.19 -5.52
N PRO A 341 -5.14 -12.15 -5.45
CA PRO A 341 -5.08 -11.17 -6.51
C PRO A 341 -4.80 -11.85 -7.86
N LYS A 342 -5.40 -11.37 -8.95
CA LYS A 342 -5.20 -11.94 -10.29
C LYS A 342 -3.75 -11.83 -10.80
N SER A 343 -2.91 -11.03 -10.17
CA SER A 343 -1.49 -10.88 -10.46
C SER A 343 -0.76 -10.39 -9.23
N PHE A 344 0.57 -10.54 -9.18
CA PHE A 344 1.40 -10.01 -8.10
C PHE A 344 1.21 -8.47 -7.93
N GLY A 345 0.73 -7.83 -8.97
CA GLY A 345 0.53 -6.40 -9.04
C GLY A 345 1.79 -5.66 -9.52
N THR A 346 1.60 -4.43 -9.96
CA THR A 346 2.73 -3.53 -10.20
C THR A 346 3.23 -2.98 -8.87
N PRO A 347 4.53 -2.72 -8.70
CA PRO A 347 5.09 -2.24 -7.43
C PRO A 347 4.51 -0.91 -6.99
N ASN A 348 4.01 -0.11 -7.90
CA ASN A 348 3.50 1.21 -7.59
C ASN A 348 1.98 1.24 -7.61
N THR A 349 1.43 1.06 -6.42
CA THR A 349 0.02 1.26 -6.12
C THR A 349 -0.25 2.68 -5.60
N CYS A 350 0.73 3.59 -5.70
CA CYS A 350 0.53 4.98 -5.31
C CYS A 350 -0.54 5.63 -6.19
N MET A 351 -1.52 6.25 -5.58
CA MET A 351 -2.60 6.93 -6.32
C MET A 351 -2.07 8.03 -7.24
N ALA A 352 -0.99 8.70 -6.84
CA ALA A 352 -0.41 9.79 -7.59
C ALA A 352 0.02 9.39 -9.01
N CYS A 353 0.49 8.16 -9.20
CA CYS A 353 0.90 7.65 -10.52
C CYS A 353 -0.23 7.00 -11.32
N SER A 354 -1.39 6.80 -10.72
CA SER A 354 -2.52 6.15 -11.39
C SER A 354 -3.36 7.15 -12.18
N ASP A 355 -3.63 6.88 -13.46
CA ASP A 355 -4.55 7.71 -14.26
C ASP A 355 -6.00 7.57 -13.79
N THR A 356 -6.33 6.45 -13.16
CA THR A 356 -7.68 6.17 -12.67
C THR A 356 -7.95 6.65 -11.25
N ALA A 357 -7.01 7.37 -10.63
CA ALA A 357 -7.13 7.86 -9.25
C ALA A 357 -7.10 9.38 -9.18
N VAL A 358 -7.92 9.94 -8.30
CA VAL A 358 -8.02 11.37 -8.02
C VAL A 358 -8.20 11.65 -6.54
N MET A 359 -7.64 12.74 -6.06
CA MET A 359 -7.95 13.33 -4.76
C MET A 359 -8.89 14.53 -4.98
N ILE A 360 -9.93 14.63 -4.15
CA ILE A 360 -10.87 15.75 -4.13
C ILE A 360 -10.79 16.41 -2.75
N VAL A 361 -10.44 17.68 -2.71
CA VAL A 361 -10.38 18.45 -1.44
C VAL A 361 -11.71 19.16 -1.16
N PRO A 362 -11.92 19.73 0.05
CA PRO A 362 -13.24 20.22 0.48
C PRO A 362 -13.91 21.25 -0.39
N ASP A 363 -13.16 22.01 -1.18
CA ASP A 363 -13.66 23.04 -2.11
C ASP A 363 -13.81 22.56 -3.55
N GLY A 364 -13.59 21.26 -3.81
CA GLY A 364 -13.76 20.63 -5.11
C GLY A 364 -12.55 20.67 -6.04
N HIS A 365 -11.39 21.16 -5.59
CA HIS A 365 -10.16 21.05 -6.39
C HIS A 365 -9.68 19.61 -6.48
N LEU A 366 -9.00 19.28 -7.60
CA LEU A 366 -8.50 17.95 -7.94
C LEU A 366 -6.99 17.87 -7.79
N GLY A 367 -6.51 16.91 -6.99
CA GLY A 367 -5.09 16.64 -6.78
C GLY A 367 -4.71 15.18 -7.09
N LYS A 368 -3.42 14.90 -7.09
CA LYS A 368 -2.87 13.56 -7.32
C LYS A 368 -2.28 12.91 -6.07
N CYS A 369 -2.03 13.67 -5.00
CA CYS A 369 -1.35 13.16 -3.80
C CYS A 369 -1.95 13.77 -2.55
N GLU A 370 -2.32 12.93 -1.59
CA GLU A 370 -2.90 13.34 -0.31
C GLU A 370 -1.95 14.15 0.59
N HIS A 371 -0.67 14.20 0.28
CA HIS A 371 0.29 15.07 0.99
C HIS A 371 0.20 16.55 0.59
N PHE A 372 -0.54 16.89 -0.47
CA PHE A 372 -0.70 18.25 -0.99
C PHE A 372 -2.18 18.70 -0.87
N VAL A 373 -2.69 18.74 0.37
CA VAL A 373 -4.11 19.03 0.66
C VAL A 373 -4.52 20.48 0.39
N ASP A 374 -3.55 21.40 0.25
CA ASP A 374 -3.73 22.84 0.06
C ASP A 374 -3.02 23.40 -1.18
N SER A 375 -2.45 22.53 -2.01
CA SER A 375 -1.61 22.91 -3.14
C SER A 375 -1.56 21.84 -4.22
N ASP A 376 -0.89 22.14 -5.33
CA ASP A 376 -0.61 21.20 -6.41
C ASP A 376 -1.86 20.62 -7.10
N PHE A 377 -2.91 21.41 -7.18
CA PHE A 377 -4.14 21.03 -7.88
C PHE A 377 -3.98 21.13 -9.40
N TYR A 378 -4.49 20.13 -10.11
CA TYR A 378 -4.44 20.06 -11.56
C TYR A 378 -5.77 20.37 -12.24
N GLY A 379 -6.85 20.58 -11.47
CA GLY A 379 -8.18 20.87 -11.97
C GLY A 379 -9.19 21.05 -10.86
N SER A 380 -10.47 21.00 -11.21
CA SER A 380 -11.60 21.13 -10.30
C SER A 380 -12.78 20.28 -10.78
N ILE A 381 -13.67 19.85 -9.87
CA ILE A 381 -14.93 19.19 -10.23
C ILE A 381 -15.88 20.10 -11.04
N TYR A 382 -15.63 21.42 -11.00
CA TYR A 382 -16.45 22.46 -11.64
C TYR A 382 -15.98 22.82 -13.05
N SER A 383 -14.85 22.25 -13.52
CA SER A 383 -14.29 22.54 -14.85
C SER A 383 -13.79 21.26 -15.51
N ASP A 384 -13.97 21.17 -16.83
CA ASP A 384 -13.36 20.11 -17.63
C ASP A 384 -11.89 20.44 -18.00
N GLU A 385 -11.41 21.66 -17.67
CA GLU A 385 -10.02 22.06 -17.89
C GLU A 385 -9.11 21.40 -16.85
N ILE A 386 -8.03 20.75 -17.32
CA ILE A 386 -7.04 20.09 -16.47
C ILE A 386 -5.62 20.48 -16.91
N ASP A 387 -4.75 20.68 -15.93
CA ASP A 387 -3.32 20.85 -16.15
C ASP A 387 -2.64 19.48 -16.24
N VAL A 388 -2.50 18.98 -17.46
CA VAL A 388 -1.91 17.66 -17.74
C VAL A 388 -0.45 17.59 -17.27
N GLN A 389 0.30 18.72 -17.27
CA GLN A 389 1.70 18.72 -16.83
C GLN A 389 1.82 18.41 -15.35
N LYS A 390 0.87 18.88 -14.53
CA LYS A 390 0.79 18.53 -13.11
C LYS A 390 0.44 17.04 -12.86
N ILE A 391 -0.22 16.38 -13.82
CA ILE A 391 -0.48 14.94 -13.75
C ILE A 391 0.77 14.15 -14.16
N ILE A 392 1.39 14.53 -15.29
CA ILE A 392 2.52 13.81 -15.88
C ILE A 392 3.75 13.81 -14.96
N LYS A 393 3.98 14.87 -14.20
CA LYS A 393 5.10 14.91 -13.24
C LYS A 393 5.08 13.76 -12.22
N TYR A 394 3.90 13.22 -11.88
CA TYR A 394 3.77 12.05 -11.00
C TYR A 394 4.04 10.72 -11.72
N LYS A 395 4.35 10.74 -13.00
CA LYS A 395 4.73 9.57 -13.79
C LYS A 395 6.21 9.58 -14.16
N ASP A 396 6.92 10.65 -13.81
CA ASP A 396 8.36 10.78 -14.04
C ASP A 396 9.14 9.94 -13.01
N TRP A 397 9.43 8.72 -13.42
CA TRP A 397 10.16 7.75 -12.64
C TRP A 397 11.65 7.96 -12.80
N GLU A 398 12.34 8.31 -11.75
CA GLU A 398 13.78 8.44 -11.75
C GLU A 398 14.39 7.62 -10.62
N THR A 399 15.52 6.97 -10.91
CA THR A 399 16.35 6.38 -9.87
C THR A 399 17.16 7.49 -9.23
N ILE A 400 16.69 8.02 -8.10
CA ILE A 400 17.35 9.11 -7.37
C ILE A 400 18.34 8.61 -6.32
N VAL A 401 18.45 7.30 -6.13
CA VAL A 401 19.32 6.63 -5.18
C VAL A 401 20.34 5.82 -5.98
N PRO A 402 21.64 6.20 -5.98
CA PRO A 402 22.68 5.53 -6.78
C PRO A 402 22.80 4.03 -6.47
N GLU A 403 22.61 3.63 -5.22
CA GLU A 403 22.68 2.24 -4.75
C GLU A 403 21.63 1.34 -5.43
N CYS A 404 20.57 1.92 -6.00
CA CYS A 404 19.56 1.16 -6.73
C CYS A 404 20.07 0.58 -8.06
N GLU A 405 21.18 1.05 -8.63
CA GLU A 405 21.72 0.51 -9.88
C GLU A 405 22.17 -0.96 -9.75
N HIS A 406 22.52 -1.37 -8.53
CA HIS A 406 23.00 -2.72 -8.20
C HIS A 406 22.04 -3.43 -7.23
N CYS A 407 20.72 -3.22 -7.38
CA CYS A 407 19.72 -3.81 -6.50
C CYS A 407 18.76 -4.71 -7.29
N GLU A 408 18.64 -5.96 -6.85
CA GLU A 408 17.70 -6.94 -7.40
C GLU A 408 16.23 -6.54 -7.23
N LEU A 409 15.94 -5.66 -6.27
CA LEU A 409 14.60 -5.15 -5.99
C LEU A 409 14.29 -3.84 -6.74
N LYS A 410 15.22 -3.32 -7.55
CA LYS A 410 15.08 -2.02 -8.23
C LYS A 410 13.72 -1.84 -8.89
N SER A 411 13.26 -2.83 -9.64
CA SER A 411 12.00 -2.75 -10.38
C SER A 411 10.74 -2.76 -9.50
N LEU A 412 10.89 -3.20 -8.23
CA LEU A 412 9.84 -3.15 -7.20
C LEU A 412 9.82 -1.81 -6.45
N CYS A 413 10.95 -1.09 -6.45
CA CYS A 413 11.18 0.13 -5.69
C CYS A 413 11.35 1.36 -6.60
N LEU A 414 10.63 1.41 -7.73
CA LEU A 414 10.67 2.57 -8.61
C LEU A 414 10.18 3.81 -7.85
N HIS A 415 11.00 4.85 -7.83
CA HIS A 415 10.72 6.10 -7.14
C HIS A 415 10.25 7.16 -8.13
N LEU A 416 9.24 7.93 -7.74
CA LEU A 416 8.81 9.09 -8.50
C LEU A 416 9.71 10.27 -8.18
N LYS A 417 10.20 10.97 -9.18
CA LYS A 417 11.05 12.15 -9.01
C LYS A 417 10.43 13.23 -8.12
N CYS A 418 9.14 13.42 -8.24
CA CYS A 418 8.39 14.41 -7.46
C CYS A 418 7.88 13.89 -6.11
N CYS A 419 8.10 12.62 -5.76
CA CYS A 419 7.62 12.07 -4.50
C CYS A 419 8.47 12.58 -3.33
N THR A 420 7.82 13.26 -2.39
CA THR A 420 8.46 13.78 -1.19
C THR A 420 8.75 12.68 -0.16
N GLY A 421 8.09 11.52 -0.28
CA GLY A 421 8.29 10.33 0.56
C GLY A 421 9.40 9.38 0.05
N VAL A 422 10.15 9.76 -0.98
CA VAL A 422 11.24 8.93 -1.49
C VAL A 422 12.49 9.11 -0.60
N PRO A 423 13.08 8.01 -0.08
CA PRO A 423 14.32 8.09 0.64
C PRO A 423 15.45 8.60 -0.28
N LYS A 424 16.29 9.48 0.24
CA LYS A 424 17.45 10.02 -0.48
C LYS A 424 18.67 9.10 -0.42
N HIS A 425 18.57 8.03 0.34
CA HIS A 425 19.62 7.07 0.60
C HIS A 425 19.01 5.70 0.84
N CYS A 426 19.68 4.64 0.38
CA CYS A 426 19.28 3.26 0.60
C CYS A 426 20.52 2.41 0.87
N ASP A 427 20.62 1.86 2.05
CA ASP A 427 21.69 0.94 2.45
C ASP A 427 21.19 -0.49 2.66
N ASP A 428 22.06 -1.36 3.18
CA ASP A 428 21.73 -2.77 3.35
C ASP A 428 20.63 -3.00 4.38
N ILE A 429 20.46 -2.12 5.37
CA ILE A 429 19.38 -2.24 6.35
C ILE A 429 18.04 -1.84 5.74
N ASP A 430 18.01 -0.86 4.82
CA ASP A 430 16.81 -0.53 4.05
C ASP A 430 16.40 -1.69 3.16
N LYS A 431 17.35 -2.26 2.43
CA LYS A 431 17.11 -3.45 1.60
C LYS A 431 16.55 -4.59 2.43
N LYS A 432 17.12 -4.84 3.62
CA LYS A 432 16.61 -5.85 4.56
C LYS A 432 15.17 -5.57 4.99
N ALA A 433 14.81 -4.31 5.26
CA ALA A 433 13.45 -3.93 5.62
C ALA A 433 12.46 -4.12 4.46
N ILE A 434 12.86 -3.76 3.24
CA ILE A 434 12.07 -3.97 2.02
C ILE A 434 11.88 -5.47 1.79
N LYS A 435 12.96 -6.25 1.88
CA LYS A 435 12.94 -7.70 1.70
C LYS A 435 12.01 -8.38 2.71
N ASN A 436 12.08 -8.02 3.99
CA ASN A 436 11.17 -8.54 5.02
C ASN A 436 9.69 -8.31 4.68
N ARG A 437 9.33 -7.10 4.23
CA ARG A 437 7.95 -6.81 3.83
C ARG A 437 7.53 -7.61 2.60
N LEU A 438 8.44 -7.78 1.65
CA LEU A 438 8.22 -8.61 0.46
C LEU A 438 8.01 -10.06 0.86
N ASP A 439 8.86 -10.63 1.70
CA ASP A 439 8.77 -12.01 2.17
C ASP A 439 7.46 -12.30 2.92
N SER A 440 7.03 -11.37 3.78
CA SER A 440 5.73 -11.47 4.46
C SER A 440 4.58 -11.51 3.45
N LYS A 441 4.61 -10.63 2.44
CA LYS A 441 3.61 -10.62 1.36
C LYS A 441 3.63 -11.94 0.56
N LEU A 442 4.81 -12.43 0.17
CA LEU A 442 4.95 -13.65 -0.61
C LEU A 442 4.43 -14.88 0.16
N LYS A 443 4.77 -14.99 1.45
CA LYS A 443 4.29 -16.07 2.33
C LYS A 443 2.77 -16.05 2.48
N ASN A 444 2.15 -14.88 2.62
CA ASN A 444 0.70 -14.75 2.69
C ASN A 444 0.01 -15.18 1.39
N ILE A 445 0.56 -14.78 0.24
CA ILE A 445 0.09 -15.22 -1.08
C ILE A 445 0.19 -16.74 -1.22
N TYR A 446 1.34 -17.32 -0.86
CA TYR A 446 1.56 -18.76 -0.95
C TYR A 446 0.63 -19.57 -0.05
N ASN A 447 0.41 -19.10 1.19
CA ASN A 447 -0.54 -19.76 2.09
C ASN A 447 -1.94 -19.79 1.49
N LYS A 448 -2.39 -18.68 0.91
CA LYS A 448 -3.71 -18.60 0.26
C LYS A 448 -3.78 -19.48 -0.99
N PHE A 449 -2.73 -19.49 -1.80
CA PHE A 449 -2.63 -20.37 -2.96
C PHE A 449 -2.77 -21.85 -2.57
N LYS A 450 -2.11 -22.28 -1.47
CA LYS A 450 -2.25 -23.65 -0.95
C LYS A 450 -3.68 -23.98 -0.46
N GLU A 451 -4.39 -23.00 0.08
CA GLU A 451 -5.79 -23.17 0.48
C GLU A 451 -6.70 -23.39 -0.74
N THR A 452 -6.51 -22.60 -1.80
CA THR A 452 -7.30 -22.76 -3.04
C THR A 452 -7.01 -24.10 -3.73
N GLU A 453 -5.75 -24.51 -3.84
CA GLU A 453 -5.42 -25.84 -4.41
C GLU A 453 -6.03 -27.03 -3.63
N LYS A 454 -6.19 -26.91 -2.32
CA LYS A 454 -6.85 -27.96 -1.51
C LYS A 454 -8.35 -28.06 -1.79
N ILE A 455 -8.99 -26.94 -2.13
CA ILE A 455 -10.42 -26.90 -2.45
C ILE A 455 -10.68 -27.50 -3.83
N ASP A 456 -9.80 -27.24 -4.80
CA ASP A 456 -9.92 -27.75 -6.18
C ASP A 456 -9.63 -29.27 -6.28
N ASN A 457 -9.08 -29.89 -5.24
CA ASN A 457 -8.75 -31.32 -5.16
C ASN A 457 -9.75 -32.13 -4.29
N ILE A 458 -10.87 -31.53 -3.81
CA ILE A 458 -11.99 -32.17 -3.13
C ILE A 458 -13.19 -32.20 -4.07
#